data_252e3a0ad1fa18429289968ccd759af8
#
_entry.id   252e3a0ad1fa18429289968ccd759af8
#
_cell.length_a   1.000
_cell.length_b   1.000
_cell.length_c   1.000
_cell.angle_alpha   90.00
_cell.angle_beta   90.00
_cell.angle_gamma   90.00
#
_symmetry.space_group_name_H-M   'P 1'
#
loop_
_entity.id
_entity.type
_entity.pdbx_description
1 polymer ?
#
loop_
_entity_poly.entity_id
_entity_poly.type
_entity_poly.pdbx_seq_one_letter_code
_entity_poly.pdbx_strand_id
1 'polypeptide(L)'
;MGDSVKRKRICGRMAGILAIAILWLVGTAGTGWSGAFEEGLNFFEGGHYRWALEKFIEASDQAPRDPQRWWYMAESYRMLGDATAAAHLYRQILHTAPQSPYGTASRQVLEMLGEPGVTSIRVVIQRRGSSALLPARVNGEDVGVFILDTGASYTSVSTSVAKRLGISTSGNSTVRLITASGVIQAPLALLDEIDIGGAVSRHVPVVVHDLPGMPPNVVGLLGMSFLERFRVNLDMSAGVLTLESGN
;
A
#
# COMPACT_ATOMS: atom_id res chain seq x y z
N MET A 1 -48.55 34.48 -25.95
CA MET A 1 -47.77 33.43 -26.61
C MET A 1 -46.47 33.35 -25.84
N GLY A 2 -46.45 32.48 -24.90
CA GLY A 2 -45.34 32.34 -23.94
C GLY A 2 -44.62 31.04 -24.16
N ASP A 3 -43.32 31.10 -24.29
CA ASP A 3 -42.46 29.94 -24.42
C ASP A 3 -41.92 29.56 -23.03
N SER A 4 -42.37 28.41 -22.58
CA SER A 4 -41.98 27.79 -21.29
C SER A 4 -40.69 26.97 -21.46
N VAL A 5 -39.55 27.53 -21.08
CA VAL A 5 -38.30 26.81 -21.03
C VAL A 5 -38.29 25.88 -19.80
N LYS A 6 -38.52 24.59 -20.02
CA LYS A 6 -38.37 23.53 -19.04
C LYS A 6 -36.91 23.38 -18.63
N ARG A 7 -36.51 23.88 -17.47
CA ARG A 7 -35.27 23.55 -16.80
C ARG A 7 -35.31 22.08 -16.36
N LYS A 8 -34.56 21.20 -17.03
CA LYS A 8 -34.27 19.86 -16.53
C LYS A 8 -33.44 19.99 -15.26
N ARG A 9 -34.01 19.64 -14.12
CA ARG A 9 -33.27 19.42 -12.88
C ARG A 9 -32.46 18.14 -13.06
N ILE A 10 -31.16 18.30 -13.16
CA ILE A 10 -30.18 17.21 -13.04
C ILE A 10 -30.15 16.88 -11.55
N CYS A 11 -30.80 15.78 -11.20
CA CYS A 11 -30.77 15.21 -9.85
C CYS A 11 -29.37 14.55 -9.68
N GLY A 12 -28.38 15.33 -9.23
CA GLY A 12 -27.10 14.79 -8.78
C GLY A 12 -27.36 13.99 -7.50
N ARG A 13 -27.21 12.68 -7.60
CA ARG A 13 -27.12 11.81 -6.43
C ARG A 13 -25.91 12.23 -5.62
N MET A 14 -26.11 13.04 -4.60
CA MET A 14 -25.16 13.22 -3.52
C MET A 14 -25.03 11.88 -2.81
N ALA A 15 -23.97 11.15 -3.13
CA ALA A 15 -23.52 10.04 -2.31
C ALA A 15 -23.21 10.63 -0.94
N GLY A 16 -24.01 10.26 0.06
CA GLY A 16 -23.87 10.74 1.42
C GLY A 16 -22.47 10.37 1.95
N ILE A 17 -21.66 11.40 2.13
CA ILE A 17 -20.47 11.32 2.95
C ILE A 17 -20.99 11.17 4.37
N LEU A 18 -21.06 9.92 4.86
CA LEU A 18 -21.19 9.68 6.29
C LEU A 18 -19.85 10.11 6.92
N ALA A 19 -19.78 11.40 7.26
CA ALA A 19 -18.74 11.89 8.13
C ALA A 19 -18.96 11.19 9.48
N ILE A 20 -18.25 10.10 9.72
CA ILE A 20 -18.11 9.55 11.07
C ILE A 20 -17.32 10.61 11.82
N ALA A 21 -18.04 11.48 12.53
CA ALA A 21 -17.43 12.41 13.46
C ALA A 21 -16.81 11.57 14.58
N ILE A 22 -15.56 11.17 14.39
CA ILE A 22 -14.73 10.67 15.49
C ILE A 22 -14.50 11.88 16.38
N LEU A 23 -15.22 11.90 17.49
CA LEU A 23 -15.17 12.94 18.49
C LEU A 23 -13.71 13.14 18.90
N TRP A 24 -13.19 14.35 18.67
CA TRP A 24 -11.90 14.80 19.18
C TRP A 24 -11.92 14.76 20.72
N LEU A 25 -11.59 13.61 21.31
CA LEU A 25 -11.16 13.56 22.70
C LEU A 25 -9.70 14.05 22.71
N VAL A 26 -9.55 15.35 22.85
CA VAL A 26 -8.26 15.98 23.23
C VAL A 26 -7.94 15.50 24.63
N GLY A 27 -7.39 14.30 24.73
CA GLY A 27 -6.73 13.80 25.93
C GLY A 27 -5.32 14.36 25.93
N THR A 28 -5.09 15.41 26.72
CA THR A 28 -3.76 15.88 27.10
C THR A 28 -3.06 14.81 27.95
N ALA A 29 -2.38 13.87 27.30
CA ALA A 29 -1.37 13.05 27.95
C ALA A 29 -0.27 12.80 26.91
N GLY A 30 0.90 13.41 27.16
CA GLY A 30 2.06 13.39 26.30
C GLY A 30 2.56 12.02 25.95
N THR A 31 2.11 11.50 24.83
CA THR A 31 2.82 10.50 24.06
C THR A 31 3.35 11.23 22.84
N GLY A 32 4.68 11.37 22.75
CA GLY A 32 5.32 12.02 21.62
C GLY A 32 4.92 11.34 20.33
N TRP A 33 3.96 11.90 19.63
CA TRP A 33 3.60 11.50 18.27
C TRP A 33 4.85 11.75 17.44
N SER A 34 5.21 10.80 16.59
CA SER A 34 6.33 11.08 15.69
C SER A 34 5.91 12.24 14.78
N GLY A 35 6.80 13.17 14.50
CA GLY A 35 6.50 14.30 13.60
C GLY A 35 5.91 13.84 12.27
N ALA A 36 6.31 12.66 11.80
CA ALA A 36 5.77 12.04 10.59
C ALA A 36 4.26 11.76 10.68
N PHE A 37 3.73 11.34 11.83
CA PHE A 37 2.29 11.12 11.97
C PHE A 37 1.49 12.42 11.93
N GLU A 38 1.96 13.46 12.60
CA GLU A 38 1.33 14.80 12.57
C GLU A 38 1.37 15.41 11.16
N GLU A 39 2.51 15.29 10.47
CA GLU A 39 2.60 15.71 9.07
C GLU A 39 1.62 14.94 8.19
N GLY A 40 1.48 13.62 8.42
CA GLY A 40 0.50 12.77 7.74
C GLY A 40 -0.94 13.25 7.94
N LEU A 41 -1.32 13.63 9.17
CA LEU A 41 -2.64 14.19 9.46
C LEU A 41 -2.89 15.51 8.72
N ASN A 42 -1.90 16.41 8.69
CA ASN A 42 -2.02 17.68 7.96
C ASN A 42 -2.22 17.46 6.46
N PHE A 43 -1.48 16.52 5.87
CA PHE A 43 -1.68 16.15 4.46
C PHE A 43 -3.04 15.49 4.22
N PHE A 44 -3.50 14.63 5.14
CA PHE A 44 -4.78 13.96 5.05
C PHE A 44 -5.95 14.95 5.09
N GLU A 45 -5.93 15.89 6.04
CA GLU A 45 -6.93 16.96 6.15
C GLU A 45 -6.92 17.89 4.93
N GLY A 46 -5.75 18.12 4.35
CA GLY A 46 -5.57 18.87 3.10
C GLY A 46 -6.00 18.12 1.84
N GLY A 47 -6.43 16.85 1.93
CA GLY A 47 -6.80 16.01 0.78
C GLY A 47 -5.62 15.45 0.00
N HIS A 48 -4.42 15.60 0.50
CA HIS A 48 -3.18 15.11 -0.14
C HIS A 48 -2.87 13.66 0.28
N TYR A 49 -3.79 12.75 -0.01
CA TYR A 49 -3.79 11.38 0.52
C TYR A 49 -2.54 10.56 0.18
N ARG A 50 -1.90 10.82 -0.96
CA ARG A 50 -0.63 10.16 -1.31
C ARG A 50 0.49 10.54 -0.36
N TRP A 51 0.66 11.83 -0.08
CA TRP A 51 1.68 12.33 0.87
C TRP A 51 1.32 11.94 2.31
N ALA A 52 0.03 11.97 2.66
CA ALA A 52 -0.43 11.47 3.94
C ALA A 52 -0.05 10.00 4.14
N LEU A 53 -0.29 9.15 3.14
CA LEU A 53 0.04 7.73 3.17
C LEU A 53 1.54 7.49 3.37
N GLU A 54 2.41 8.19 2.64
CA GLU A 54 3.87 8.11 2.82
C GLU A 54 4.28 8.43 4.27
N LYS A 55 3.71 9.48 4.84
CA LYS A 55 3.97 9.89 6.22
C LYS A 55 3.42 8.91 7.26
N PHE A 56 2.26 8.35 7.03
CA PHE A 56 1.70 7.32 7.92
C PHE A 56 2.49 6.01 7.86
N ILE A 57 3.03 5.63 6.70
CA ILE A 57 3.93 4.47 6.57
C ILE A 57 5.21 4.73 7.36
N GLU A 58 5.85 5.89 7.18
CA GLU A 58 7.04 6.30 7.94
C GLU A 58 6.77 6.25 9.46
N ALA A 59 5.61 6.76 9.90
CA ALA A 59 5.20 6.71 11.30
C ALA A 59 4.96 5.28 11.80
N SER A 60 4.43 4.40 10.95
CA SER A 60 4.15 2.99 11.29
C SER A 60 5.42 2.18 11.48
N ASP A 61 6.53 2.53 10.84
CA ASP A 61 7.84 1.90 11.04
C ASP A 61 8.30 2.03 12.51
N GLN A 62 7.89 3.09 13.18
CA GLN A 62 8.21 3.34 14.59
C GLN A 62 7.22 2.67 15.57
N ALA A 63 5.99 2.39 15.14
CA ALA A 63 4.96 1.72 15.93
C ALA A 63 4.11 0.80 15.04
N PRO A 64 4.65 -0.37 14.66
CA PRO A 64 4.11 -1.23 13.61
C PRO A 64 2.77 -1.91 13.94
N ARG A 65 2.28 -1.79 15.18
CA ARG A 65 1.01 -2.39 15.62
C ARG A 65 0.02 -1.37 16.17
N ASP A 66 0.13 -0.11 15.77
CA ASP A 66 -0.77 0.95 16.22
C ASP A 66 -2.03 0.99 15.32
N PRO A 67 -3.22 0.63 15.86
CA PRO A 67 -4.47 0.62 15.09
C PRO A 67 -4.86 1.99 14.54
N GLN A 68 -4.45 3.09 15.19
CA GLN A 68 -4.72 4.44 14.71
C GLN A 68 -3.96 4.72 13.41
N ARG A 69 -2.67 4.37 13.35
CA ARG A 69 -1.84 4.57 12.17
C ARG A 69 -2.35 3.73 11.00
N TRP A 70 -2.66 2.47 11.25
CA TRP A 70 -3.27 1.60 10.24
C TRP A 70 -4.60 2.14 9.73
N TRP A 71 -5.42 2.75 10.61
CA TRP A 71 -6.68 3.38 10.21
C TRP A 71 -6.45 4.51 9.21
N TYR A 72 -5.55 5.46 9.50
CA TYR A 72 -5.28 6.57 8.60
C TYR A 72 -4.60 6.13 7.30
N MET A 73 -3.77 5.07 7.33
CA MET A 73 -3.25 4.43 6.12
C MET A 73 -4.39 3.83 5.29
N ALA A 74 -5.31 3.07 5.92
CA ALA A 74 -6.46 2.47 5.25
C ALA A 74 -7.37 3.53 4.61
N GLU A 75 -7.69 4.60 5.34
CA GLU A 75 -8.46 5.71 4.81
C GLU A 75 -7.73 6.41 3.64
N SER A 76 -6.43 6.58 3.73
CA SER A 76 -5.64 7.15 2.62
C SER A 76 -5.72 6.27 1.37
N TYR A 77 -5.55 4.94 1.50
CA TYR A 77 -5.74 4.01 0.39
C TYR A 77 -7.16 4.07 -0.18
N ARG A 78 -8.17 4.10 0.70
CA ARG A 78 -9.58 4.21 0.28
C ARG A 78 -9.84 5.49 -0.53
N MET A 79 -9.30 6.61 -0.09
CA MET A 79 -9.42 7.89 -0.78
C MET A 79 -8.64 7.93 -2.10
N LEU A 80 -7.58 7.13 -2.24
CA LEU A 80 -6.84 6.91 -3.48
C LEU A 80 -7.51 5.88 -4.41
N GLY A 81 -8.63 5.28 -4.00
CA GLY A 81 -9.35 4.29 -4.78
C GLY A 81 -8.78 2.86 -4.70
N ASP A 82 -7.82 2.61 -3.80
CA ASP A 82 -7.27 1.28 -3.57
C ASP A 82 -8.06 0.56 -2.46
N ALA A 83 -9.25 0.07 -2.81
CA ALA A 83 -10.13 -0.62 -1.88
C ALA A 83 -9.49 -1.91 -1.32
N THR A 84 -8.64 -2.58 -2.09
CA THR A 84 -7.98 -3.83 -1.69
C THR A 84 -6.97 -3.58 -0.57
N ALA A 85 -6.09 -2.60 -0.74
CA ALA A 85 -5.14 -2.22 0.30
C ALA A 85 -5.83 -1.69 1.56
N ALA A 86 -6.89 -0.88 1.38
CA ALA A 86 -7.69 -0.39 2.50
C ALA A 86 -8.34 -1.54 3.27
N ALA A 87 -8.99 -2.47 2.59
CA ALA A 87 -9.64 -3.62 3.21
C ALA A 87 -8.66 -4.51 3.97
N HIS A 88 -7.45 -4.71 3.44
CA HIS A 88 -6.39 -5.44 4.14
C HIS A 88 -6.08 -4.81 5.50
N LEU A 89 -5.83 -3.51 5.54
CA LEU A 89 -5.52 -2.79 6.80
C LEU A 89 -6.71 -2.79 7.78
N TYR A 90 -7.95 -2.62 7.31
CA TYR A 90 -9.12 -2.73 8.18
C TYR A 90 -9.26 -4.11 8.81
N ARG A 91 -8.96 -5.21 8.08
CA ARG A 91 -8.95 -6.57 8.64
C ARG A 91 -7.83 -6.74 9.67
N GLN A 92 -6.64 -6.17 9.44
CA GLN A 92 -5.56 -6.18 10.44
C GLN A 92 -5.96 -5.46 11.72
N ILE A 93 -6.65 -4.32 11.64
CA ILE A 93 -7.17 -3.60 12.81
C ILE A 93 -8.18 -4.47 13.55
N LEU A 94 -9.11 -5.12 12.85
CA LEU A 94 -10.10 -6.02 13.45
C LEU A 94 -9.45 -7.22 14.14
N HIS A 95 -8.39 -7.78 13.56
CA HIS A 95 -7.67 -8.89 14.16
C HIS A 95 -6.92 -8.48 15.43
N THR A 96 -6.31 -7.29 15.43
CA THR A 96 -5.41 -6.85 16.51
C THR A 96 -6.14 -6.12 17.62
N ALA A 97 -7.13 -5.29 17.28
CA ALA A 97 -7.84 -4.41 18.24
C ALA A 97 -9.35 -4.33 17.93
N PRO A 98 -10.09 -5.46 17.95
CA PRO A 98 -11.49 -5.54 17.50
C PRO A 98 -12.46 -4.67 18.32
N GLN A 99 -12.13 -4.38 19.57
CA GLN A 99 -12.95 -3.60 20.50
C GLN A 99 -12.55 -2.12 20.56
N SER A 100 -11.50 -1.72 19.85
CA SER A 100 -11.10 -0.32 19.76
C SER A 100 -12.11 0.48 18.92
N PRO A 101 -12.15 1.81 19.06
CA PRO A 101 -12.93 2.66 18.17
C PRO A 101 -12.60 2.42 16.68
N TYR A 102 -11.33 2.20 16.37
CA TYR A 102 -10.85 1.88 15.01
C TYR A 102 -11.31 0.50 14.54
N GLY A 103 -11.37 -0.50 15.43
CA GLY A 103 -11.92 -1.82 15.12
C GLY A 103 -13.40 -1.76 14.78
N THR A 104 -14.18 -1.02 15.57
CA THR A 104 -15.61 -0.83 15.30
C THR A 104 -15.83 -0.12 13.95
N ALA A 105 -15.10 0.97 13.69
CA ALA A 105 -15.17 1.70 12.44
C ALA A 105 -14.72 0.83 11.24
N SER A 106 -13.65 0.05 11.39
CA SER A 106 -13.16 -0.87 10.36
C SER A 106 -14.20 -1.90 9.93
N ARG A 107 -14.94 -2.46 10.89
CA ARG A 107 -16.05 -3.40 10.59
C ARG A 107 -17.10 -2.76 9.73
N GLN A 108 -17.54 -1.55 10.08
CA GLN A 108 -18.55 -0.82 9.31
C GLN A 108 -18.09 -0.50 7.89
N VAL A 109 -16.81 -0.10 7.73
CA VAL A 109 -16.28 0.19 6.40
C VAL A 109 -16.18 -1.08 5.55
N LEU A 110 -15.72 -2.20 6.12
CA LEU A 110 -15.66 -3.47 5.39
C LEU A 110 -17.05 -3.96 4.95
N GLU A 111 -18.07 -3.81 5.79
CA GLU A 111 -19.46 -4.11 5.42
C GLU A 111 -19.94 -3.25 4.24
N MET A 112 -19.57 -1.96 4.20
CA MET A 112 -19.89 -1.06 3.09
C MET A 112 -19.13 -1.36 1.81
N LEU A 113 -17.86 -1.78 1.90
CA LEU A 113 -17.04 -2.11 0.73
C LEU A 113 -17.51 -3.41 0.06
N GLY A 114 -18.20 -4.28 0.78
CA GLY A 114 -18.56 -5.62 0.33
C GLY A 114 -17.36 -6.57 0.29
N GLU A 115 -17.63 -7.84 0.01
CA GLU A 115 -16.56 -8.84 -0.20
C GLU A 115 -16.00 -8.69 -1.62
N PRO A 116 -14.73 -8.30 -1.80
CA PRO A 116 -14.12 -8.35 -3.12
C PRO A 116 -14.09 -9.81 -3.59
N GLY A 117 -14.51 -10.05 -4.82
CA GLY A 117 -14.46 -11.39 -5.41
C GLY A 117 -13.04 -11.95 -5.37
N VAL A 118 -12.89 -13.23 -4.99
CA VAL A 118 -11.59 -13.91 -4.99
C VAL A 118 -11.11 -14.06 -6.43
N THR A 119 -9.99 -13.41 -6.74
CA THR A 119 -9.31 -13.59 -8.04
C THR A 119 -8.02 -14.34 -7.80
N SER A 120 -7.85 -15.47 -8.47
CA SER A 120 -6.63 -16.28 -8.40
C SER A 120 -5.81 -16.10 -9.68
N ILE A 121 -4.57 -15.66 -9.52
CA ILE A 121 -3.64 -15.39 -10.62
C ILE A 121 -2.45 -16.33 -10.49
N ARG A 122 -2.13 -17.02 -11.58
CA ARG A 122 -1.00 -17.94 -11.64
C ARG A 122 0.12 -17.31 -12.47
N VAL A 123 1.27 -17.13 -11.84
CA VAL A 123 2.46 -16.53 -12.45
C VAL A 123 3.54 -17.60 -12.61
N VAL A 124 4.05 -17.76 -13.82
CA VAL A 124 5.21 -18.62 -14.08
C VAL A 124 6.46 -17.94 -13.55
N ILE A 125 7.19 -18.62 -12.67
CA ILE A 125 8.43 -18.12 -12.12
C ILE A 125 9.65 -18.60 -12.94
N GLN A 126 10.66 -17.76 -13.02
CA GLN A 126 11.98 -18.16 -13.47
C GLN A 126 12.82 -18.59 -12.27
N ARG A 127 13.35 -19.79 -12.28
CA ARG A 127 14.16 -20.31 -11.16
C ARG A 127 15.62 -20.01 -11.37
N ARG A 128 16.27 -19.49 -10.33
CA ARG A 128 17.73 -19.34 -10.28
C ARG A 128 18.25 -19.82 -8.92
N GLY A 129 18.72 -21.05 -8.88
CA GLY A 129 19.04 -21.73 -7.61
C GLY A 129 17.79 -21.84 -6.73
N SER A 130 17.85 -21.33 -5.52
CA SER A 130 16.72 -21.25 -4.57
C SER A 130 15.81 -20.05 -4.77
N SER A 131 16.15 -19.12 -5.67
CA SER A 131 15.38 -17.89 -5.87
C SER A 131 14.31 -18.05 -6.94
N ALA A 132 13.13 -17.49 -6.67
CA ALA A 132 12.05 -17.30 -7.62
C ALA A 132 12.13 -15.90 -8.21
N LEU A 133 12.29 -15.80 -9.53
CA LEU A 133 12.35 -14.55 -10.26
C LEU A 133 11.03 -14.34 -10.99
N LEU A 134 10.48 -13.16 -10.87
CA LEU A 134 9.17 -12.76 -11.38
C LEU A 134 9.31 -11.59 -12.35
N PRO A 135 8.98 -11.77 -13.64
CA PRO A 135 8.87 -10.64 -14.56
C PRO A 135 7.85 -9.63 -14.03
N ALA A 136 8.17 -8.34 -14.15
CA ALA A 136 7.35 -7.30 -13.59
C ALA A 136 7.23 -6.09 -14.50
N ARG A 137 6.05 -5.47 -14.43
CA ARG A 137 5.83 -4.13 -14.95
C ARG A 137 5.62 -3.18 -13.77
N VAL A 138 6.19 -2.02 -13.87
CA VAL A 138 6.03 -0.93 -12.89
C VAL A 138 5.56 0.31 -13.61
N ASN A 139 4.47 0.90 -13.17
CA ASN A 139 3.84 2.06 -13.80
C ASN A 139 3.60 1.85 -15.31
N GLY A 140 3.27 0.61 -15.71
CA GLY A 140 3.04 0.23 -17.10
C GLY A 140 4.27 -0.13 -17.92
N GLU A 141 5.49 0.04 -17.40
CA GLU A 141 6.75 -0.28 -18.10
C GLU A 141 7.34 -1.60 -17.65
N ASP A 142 7.87 -2.39 -18.59
CA ASP A 142 8.65 -3.59 -18.28
C ASP A 142 9.98 -3.17 -17.66
N VAL A 143 10.21 -3.60 -16.43
CA VAL A 143 11.40 -3.17 -15.67
C VAL A 143 12.48 -4.23 -15.55
N GLY A 144 12.14 -5.50 -15.78
CA GLY A 144 13.00 -6.66 -15.56
C GLY A 144 12.34 -7.65 -14.61
N VAL A 145 13.11 -8.24 -13.70
CA VAL A 145 12.60 -9.24 -12.76
C VAL A 145 12.81 -8.82 -11.31
N PHE A 146 11.84 -9.12 -10.47
CA PHE A 146 11.98 -9.10 -9.01
C PHE A 146 12.36 -10.48 -8.49
N ILE A 147 13.12 -10.53 -7.41
CA ILE A 147 13.27 -11.73 -6.58
C ILE A 147 12.10 -11.74 -5.59
N LEU A 148 11.37 -12.85 -5.51
CA LEU A 148 10.37 -13.05 -4.46
C LEU A 148 11.07 -13.17 -3.10
N ASP A 149 10.72 -12.29 -2.17
CA ASP A 149 11.30 -12.27 -0.82
C ASP A 149 10.22 -11.99 0.24
N THR A 150 9.68 -13.06 0.82
CA THR A 150 8.67 -12.96 1.90
C THR A 150 9.26 -12.51 3.23
N GLY A 151 10.59 -12.43 3.35
CA GLY A 151 11.29 -11.89 4.52
C GLY A 151 11.49 -10.38 4.47
N ALA A 152 11.36 -9.77 3.29
CA ALA A 152 11.47 -8.32 3.13
C ALA A 152 10.14 -7.63 3.47
N SER A 153 10.15 -6.69 4.42
CA SER A 153 8.95 -5.90 4.77
C SER A 153 8.48 -5.02 3.61
N TYR A 154 9.40 -4.45 2.87
CA TYR A 154 9.12 -3.59 1.72
C TYR A 154 9.59 -4.24 0.42
N THR A 155 8.84 -4.03 -0.64
CA THR A 155 9.34 -4.19 -2.01
C THR A 155 10.45 -3.17 -2.22
N SER A 156 11.57 -3.59 -2.80
CA SER A 156 12.65 -2.68 -3.15
C SER A 156 12.78 -2.52 -4.65
N VAL A 157 13.18 -1.34 -5.08
CA VAL A 157 13.55 -1.06 -6.48
C VAL A 157 14.94 -0.43 -6.53
N SER A 158 15.71 -0.78 -7.53
CA SER A 158 17.05 -0.20 -7.71
C SER A 158 16.98 1.29 -8.04
N THR A 159 18.02 2.02 -7.66
CA THR A 159 18.17 3.44 -7.95
C THR A 159 18.06 3.72 -9.46
N SER A 160 18.58 2.82 -10.30
CA SER A 160 18.53 2.94 -11.76
C SER A 160 17.10 2.85 -12.30
N VAL A 161 16.29 1.94 -11.77
CA VAL A 161 14.87 1.81 -12.12
C VAL A 161 14.09 3.01 -11.63
N ALA A 162 14.30 3.44 -10.39
CA ALA A 162 13.64 4.60 -9.83
C ALA A 162 13.89 5.86 -10.69
N LYS A 163 15.13 6.11 -11.09
CA LYS A 163 15.50 7.22 -11.99
C LYS A 163 14.83 7.10 -13.36
N ARG A 164 14.85 5.91 -13.97
CA ARG A 164 14.25 5.70 -15.31
C ARG A 164 12.76 5.98 -15.32
N LEU A 165 12.06 5.56 -14.26
CA LEU A 165 10.61 5.72 -14.12
C LEU A 165 10.20 7.08 -13.53
N GLY A 166 11.14 7.98 -13.26
CA GLY A 166 10.84 9.28 -12.65
C GLY A 166 10.25 9.18 -11.25
N ILE A 167 10.54 8.09 -10.52
CA ILE A 167 10.05 7.88 -9.17
C ILE A 167 10.74 8.88 -8.25
N SER A 168 9.95 9.80 -7.69
CA SER A 168 10.47 10.78 -6.77
C SER A 168 10.84 10.12 -5.45
N THR A 169 12.08 10.35 -5.03
CA THR A 169 12.57 9.99 -3.68
C THR A 169 12.77 11.26 -2.82
N SER A 170 12.41 12.40 -3.36
CA SER A 170 12.68 13.73 -2.76
C SER A 170 11.65 14.16 -1.71
N GLY A 171 10.74 13.31 -1.32
CA GLY A 171 9.75 13.61 -0.27
C GLY A 171 10.27 13.50 1.16
N ASN A 172 11.53 13.13 1.35
CA ASN A 172 12.23 13.00 2.63
C ASN A 172 11.68 11.93 3.59
N SER A 173 10.69 11.14 3.21
CA SER A 173 10.29 9.97 4.00
C SER A 173 11.35 8.88 3.83
N THR A 174 11.86 8.37 4.96
CA THR A 174 12.81 7.26 4.98
C THR A 174 12.33 6.20 5.96
N VAL A 175 12.66 4.96 5.66
CA VAL A 175 12.41 3.83 6.57
C VAL A 175 13.71 3.13 6.91
N ARG A 176 13.75 2.58 8.10
CA ARG A 176 14.88 1.80 8.59
C ARG A 176 14.72 0.35 8.19
N LEU A 177 15.69 -0.18 7.47
CA LEU A 177 15.72 -1.58 7.05
C LEU A 177 16.82 -2.35 7.78
N ILE A 178 16.49 -3.57 8.17
CA ILE A 178 17.45 -4.55 8.66
C ILE A 178 17.75 -5.48 7.48
N THR A 179 19.00 -5.45 7.01
CA THR A 179 19.45 -6.27 5.88
C THR A 179 20.54 -7.24 6.34
N ALA A 180 20.87 -8.20 5.50
CA ALA A 180 21.97 -9.12 5.78
C ALA A 180 23.34 -8.40 5.98
N SER A 181 23.51 -7.20 5.41
CA SER A 181 24.71 -6.38 5.55
C SER A 181 24.64 -5.35 6.69
N GLY A 182 23.55 -5.31 7.45
CA GLY A 182 23.37 -4.39 8.57
C GLY A 182 22.11 -3.54 8.45
N VAL A 183 22.05 -2.50 9.28
CA VAL A 183 20.94 -1.56 9.30
C VAL A 183 21.21 -0.41 8.35
N ILE A 184 20.26 -0.12 7.48
CA ILE A 184 20.30 1.01 6.54
C ILE A 184 19.06 1.88 6.68
N GLN A 185 19.15 3.12 6.23
CA GLN A 185 18.00 3.96 5.94
C GLN A 185 17.83 4.06 4.43
N ALA A 186 16.62 3.82 3.95
CA ALA A 186 16.31 3.87 2.53
C ALA A 186 15.15 4.85 2.28
N PRO A 187 15.21 5.64 1.19
CA PRO A 187 14.10 6.47 0.78
C PRO A 187 12.85 5.63 0.52
N LEU A 188 11.72 6.06 1.07
CA LEU A 188 10.40 5.52 0.81
C LEU A 188 9.82 6.22 -0.42
N ALA A 189 9.16 5.46 -1.28
CA ALA A 189 8.38 5.97 -2.40
C ALA A 189 7.08 5.18 -2.55
N LEU A 190 6.10 5.74 -3.23
CA LEU A 190 4.89 5.04 -3.63
C LEU A 190 4.90 4.84 -5.14
N LEU A 191 4.90 3.59 -5.58
CA LEU A 191 4.68 3.25 -6.97
C LEU A 191 3.18 3.32 -7.29
N ASP A 192 2.84 3.89 -8.44
CA ASP A 192 1.44 3.96 -8.84
C ASP A 192 0.88 2.57 -9.07
N GLU A 193 1.68 1.68 -9.69
CA GLU A 193 1.27 0.33 -10.00
C GLU A 193 2.46 -0.63 -10.09
N ILE A 194 2.28 -1.84 -9.54
CA ILE A 194 3.13 -3.01 -9.83
C ILE A 194 2.21 -4.10 -10.36
N ASP A 195 2.60 -4.68 -11.51
CA ASP A 195 1.94 -5.82 -12.13
C ASP A 195 2.91 -7.00 -12.20
N ILE A 196 2.52 -8.10 -11.57
CA ILE A 196 3.24 -9.38 -11.59
C ILE A 196 2.36 -10.41 -12.29
N GLY A 197 2.48 -10.49 -13.61
CA GLY A 197 1.75 -11.47 -14.42
C GLY A 197 0.23 -11.36 -14.34
N GLY A 198 -0.30 -10.15 -14.19
CA GLY A 198 -1.72 -9.85 -14.03
C GLY A 198 -2.16 -9.63 -12.57
N ALA A 199 -1.29 -9.94 -11.58
CA ALA A 199 -1.52 -9.52 -10.20
C ALA A 199 -1.13 -8.06 -10.05
N VAL A 200 -2.11 -7.18 -10.07
CA VAL A 200 -1.91 -5.73 -10.05
C VAL A 200 -2.15 -5.19 -8.65
N SER A 201 -1.19 -4.43 -8.15
CA SER A 201 -1.34 -3.64 -6.92
C SER A 201 -0.99 -2.19 -7.19
N ARG A 202 -1.79 -1.28 -6.61
CA ARG A 202 -1.60 0.17 -6.75
C ARG A 202 -1.09 0.79 -5.46
N HIS A 203 -0.48 1.97 -5.59
CA HIS A 203 0.06 2.74 -4.47
C HIS A 203 0.91 1.88 -3.53
N VAL A 204 1.82 1.08 -4.14
CA VAL A 204 2.65 0.15 -3.40
C VAL A 204 3.81 0.89 -2.75
N PRO A 205 3.95 0.83 -1.40
CA PRO A 205 5.12 1.37 -0.74
C PRO A 205 6.36 0.58 -1.13
N VAL A 206 7.37 1.28 -1.60
CA VAL A 206 8.66 0.68 -1.96
C VAL A 206 9.81 1.46 -1.36
N VAL A 207 10.93 0.80 -1.17
CA VAL A 207 12.18 1.44 -0.82
C VAL A 207 13.10 1.47 -2.03
N VAL A 208 13.78 2.60 -2.21
CA VAL A 208 14.78 2.72 -3.26
C VAL A 208 16.13 2.33 -2.70
N HIS A 209 16.59 1.15 -3.11
CA HIS A 209 17.83 0.57 -2.58
C HIS A 209 18.46 -0.37 -3.60
N ASP A 210 19.75 -0.20 -3.87
CA ASP A 210 20.48 -1.08 -4.75
C ASP A 210 20.89 -2.37 -4.03
N LEU A 211 20.82 -3.48 -4.75
CA LEU A 211 21.19 -4.81 -4.27
C LEU A 211 22.53 -5.19 -4.87
N PRO A 212 23.65 -4.99 -4.14
CA PRO A 212 24.99 -5.31 -4.67
C PRO A 212 25.14 -6.78 -5.06
N GLY A 213 25.78 -7.04 -6.18
CA GLY A 213 26.04 -8.40 -6.67
C GLY A 213 24.86 -9.06 -7.39
N MET A 214 23.74 -8.38 -7.56
CA MET A 214 22.62 -8.91 -8.35
C MET A 214 22.87 -8.74 -9.84
N PRO A 215 22.32 -9.65 -10.68
CA PRO A 215 22.38 -9.51 -12.13
C PRO A 215 21.69 -8.23 -12.60
N PRO A 216 22.12 -7.64 -13.73
CA PRO A 216 21.57 -6.37 -14.22
C PRO A 216 20.06 -6.36 -14.50
N ASN A 217 19.49 -7.53 -14.78
CA ASN A 217 18.04 -7.67 -15.01
C ASN A 217 17.23 -7.84 -13.73
N VAL A 218 17.86 -8.01 -12.58
CA VAL A 218 17.18 -8.03 -11.26
C VAL A 218 17.05 -6.59 -10.80
N VAL A 219 15.81 -6.15 -10.68
CA VAL A 219 15.48 -4.75 -10.40
C VAL A 219 15.16 -4.48 -8.92
N GLY A 220 14.99 -5.54 -8.13
CA GLY A 220 14.70 -5.41 -6.70
C GLY A 220 14.17 -6.70 -6.08
N LEU A 221 13.64 -6.57 -4.87
CA LEU A 221 12.96 -7.62 -4.12
C LEU A 221 11.45 -7.36 -4.13
N LEU A 222 10.63 -8.38 -4.37
CA LEU A 222 9.18 -8.31 -4.20
C LEU A 222 8.86 -8.70 -2.76
N GLY A 223 8.65 -7.70 -1.93
CA GLY A 223 8.46 -7.84 -0.49
C GLY A 223 6.99 -7.79 -0.05
N MET A 224 6.80 -7.78 1.28
CA MET A 224 5.48 -7.85 1.90
C MET A 224 4.59 -6.65 1.57
N SER A 225 5.13 -5.47 1.33
CA SER A 225 4.32 -4.30 0.91
C SER A 225 3.51 -4.51 -0.37
N PHE A 226 3.90 -5.50 -1.21
CA PHE A 226 3.09 -6.00 -2.32
C PHE A 226 2.37 -7.29 -1.95
N LEU A 227 3.09 -8.27 -1.37
CA LEU A 227 2.62 -9.65 -1.19
C LEU A 227 1.48 -9.78 -0.18
N GLU A 228 1.45 -8.95 0.87
CA GLU A 228 0.42 -8.99 1.94
C GLU A 228 -1.01 -8.72 1.44
N ARG A 229 -1.15 -8.19 0.23
CA ARG A 229 -2.45 -7.95 -0.43
C ARG A 229 -3.04 -9.22 -1.04
N PHE A 230 -2.27 -10.31 -1.04
CA PHE A 230 -2.61 -11.59 -1.64
C PHE A 230 -2.38 -12.72 -0.66
N ARG A 231 -3.17 -13.79 -0.80
CA ARG A 231 -2.76 -15.09 -0.29
C ARG A 231 -1.73 -15.65 -1.27
N VAL A 232 -0.52 -15.90 -0.78
CA VAL A 232 0.62 -16.31 -1.59
C VAL A 232 0.82 -17.82 -1.46
N ASN A 233 0.84 -18.53 -2.58
CA ASN A 233 1.21 -19.95 -2.65
C ASN A 233 2.31 -20.13 -3.70
N LEU A 234 3.49 -20.55 -3.26
CA LEU A 234 4.67 -20.76 -4.10
C LEU A 234 4.94 -22.26 -4.26
N ASP A 235 4.76 -22.77 -5.46
CA ASP A 235 5.20 -24.12 -5.85
C ASP A 235 6.49 -24.04 -6.66
N MET A 236 7.62 -24.21 -5.95
CA MET A 236 8.95 -24.20 -6.57
C MET A 236 9.17 -25.40 -7.49
N SER A 237 8.47 -26.51 -7.29
CA SER A 237 8.62 -27.72 -8.12
C SER A 237 7.89 -27.55 -9.46
N ALA A 238 6.69 -27.02 -9.42
CA ALA A 238 5.91 -26.67 -10.61
C ALA A 238 6.38 -25.37 -11.29
N GLY A 239 7.20 -24.57 -10.62
CA GLY A 239 7.63 -23.26 -11.12
C GLY A 239 6.49 -22.24 -11.22
N VAL A 240 5.56 -22.26 -10.25
CA VAL A 240 4.35 -21.42 -10.25
C VAL A 240 4.17 -20.70 -8.93
N LEU A 241 3.93 -19.40 -9.01
CA LEU A 241 3.41 -18.59 -7.92
C LEU A 241 1.91 -18.35 -8.14
N THR A 242 1.09 -18.68 -7.15
CA THR A 242 -0.34 -18.34 -7.14
C THR A 242 -0.57 -17.19 -6.19
N LEU A 243 -1.24 -16.14 -6.68
CA LEU A 243 -1.61 -14.95 -5.93
C LEU A 243 -3.13 -14.83 -5.92
N GLU A 244 -3.76 -14.94 -4.74
CA GLU A 244 -5.21 -14.84 -4.58
C GLU A 244 -5.54 -13.55 -3.87
N SER A 245 -6.32 -12.68 -4.53
CA SER A 245 -6.89 -11.46 -3.93
C SER A 245 -8.24 -11.76 -3.29
N GLY A 246 -8.62 -11.02 -2.25
CA GLY A 246 -9.99 -11.08 -1.71
C GLY A 246 -10.16 -11.88 -0.42
N ASN A 247 -9.16 -11.93 0.44
CA ASN A 247 -9.35 -12.37 1.83
C ASN A 247 -9.48 -11.19 2.78
#